data_b32e5952875106abfdf0b70ac4197bbf
#
_entry.id   b32e5952875106abfdf0b70ac4197bbf
#
_cell.length_a   1.000
_cell.length_b   1.000
_cell.length_c   1.000
_cell.angle_alpha   90.00
_cell.angle_beta   90.00
_cell.angle_gamma   90.00
#
_symmetry.space_group_name_H-M   'P 1'
#
loop_
_entity.id
_entity.type
_entity.pdbx_description
1 polymer ?
#
loop_
_entity_poly.entity_id
_entity_poly.type
_entity_poly.pdbx_seq_one_letter_code
_entity_poly.pdbx_strand_id
1 'polypeptide(L)'
;MFTLVRDKRTGTAILGRLFMGDTCICYTLENAQKAIPVGFYSIKNSNSPKFGRELPLLFSRKVPSSRGVRIHSGNTYKDSAACVLVGMSHNSEAYKDGVEPAIFESKDAEKMVTMLCRSVNRLSIVENF
;
A
#
# COMPACT_ATOMS: atom_id res chain seq x y z
N MET A 1 -7.22 -6.97 -11.59
CA MET A 1 -7.43 -5.98 -10.53
C MET A 1 -6.64 -6.36 -9.31
N PHE A 2 -6.06 -5.39 -8.65
CA PHE A 2 -5.49 -5.61 -7.32
C PHE A 2 -6.56 -5.53 -6.24
N THR A 3 -6.40 -6.33 -5.20
CA THR A 3 -7.18 -6.22 -3.97
C THR A 3 -6.22 -6.06 -2.80
N LEU A 4 -6.35 -4.97 -2.06
CA LEU A 4 -5.66 -4.75 -0.80
C LEU A 4 -6.59 -5.15 0.33
N VAL A 5 -6.19 -6.18 1.07
CA VAL A 5 -6.94 -6.66 2.24
C VAL A 5 -6.23 -6.15 3.49
N ARG A 6 -6.87 -5.25 4.22
CA ARG A 6 -6.37 -4.74 5.49
C ARG A 6 -6.68 -5.76 6.56
N ASP A 7 -5.64 -6.38 7.14
CA ASP A 7 -5.81 -7.50 8.06
C ASP A 7 -5.80 -7.09 9.53
N LYS A 8 -5.00 -6.08 9.89
CA LYS A 8 -4.85 -5.68 11.28
C LYS A 8 -4.61 -4.18 11.38
N ARG A 9 -5.34 -3.55 12.30
CA ARG A 9 -5.13 -2.14 12.67
C ARG A 9 -4.56 -2.06 14.08
N THR A 10 -3.49 -1.30 14.23
CA THR A 10 -2.97 -0.88 15.54
C THR A 10 -3.28 0.61 15.74
N GLY A 11 -2.81 1.20 16.84
CA GLY A 11 -2.93 2.65 17.02
C GLY A 11 -2.17 3.48 16.00
N THR A 12 -1.17 2.90 15.35
CA THR A 12 -0.26 3.62 14.44
C THR A 12 -0.31 3.12 12.99
N ALA A 13 -0.56 1.83 12.77
CA ALA A 13 -0.41 1.21 11.47
C ALA A 13 -1.58 0.29 11.10
N ILE A 14 -1.72 0.09 9.79
CA ILE A 14 -2.60 -0.95 9.23
C ILE A 14 -1.71 -1.88 8.42
N LEU A 15 -1.67 -3.16 8.82
CA LEU A 15 -0.94 -4.20 8.10
C LEU A 15 -1.91 -4.95 7.20
N GLY A 16 -1.53 -5.19 5.95
CA GLY A 16 -2.38 -5.85 4.98
C GLY A 16 -1.62 -6.69 3.98
N ARG A 17 -2.36 -7.19 3.01
CA ARG A 17 -1.85 -8.00 1.91
C ARG A 17 -2.39 -7.48 0.59
N LEU A 18 -1.55 -7.49 -0.42
CA LEU A 18 -1.94 -7.11 -1.77
C LEU A 18 -2.07 -8.36 -2.62
N PHE A 19 -3.24 -8.53 -3.22
CA PHE A 19 -3.54 -9.65 -4.11
C PHE A 19 -3.67 -9.18 -5.56
N MET A 20 -3.20 -10.01 -6.46
CA MET A 20 -3.53 -9.90 -7.88
C MET A 20 -4.36 -11.14 -8.23
N GLY A 21 -5.69 -10.96 -8.47
CA GLY A 21 -6.61 -12.08 -8.49
C GLY A 21 -6.59 -12.79 -7.14
N ASP A 22 -6.34 -14.09 -7.14
CA ASP A 22 -6.29 -14.91 -5.93
C ASP A 22 -4.89 -15.05 -5.35
N THR A 23 -3.89 -14.43 -5.97
CA THR A 23 -2.49 -14.58 -5.58
C THR A 23 -2.05 -13.41 -4.70
N CYS A 24 -1.59 -13.71 -3.48
CA CYS A 24 -0.95 -12.71 -2.63
C CYS A 24 0.45 -12.41 -3.18
N ILE A 25 0.69 -11.18 -3.57
CA ILE A 25 1.96 -10.78 -4.18
C ILE A 25 2.90 -10.07 -3.24
N CYS A 26 2.38 -9.42 -2.21
CA CYS A 26 3.23 -8.75 -1.20
C CYS A 26 2.39 -8.34 0.01
N TYR A 27 3.06 -7.82 1.03
CA TYR A 27 2.45 -7.21 2.20
C TYR A 27 2.35 -5.71 2.01
N THR A 28 1.40 -5.09 2.74
CA THR A 28 1.20 -3.65 2.74
C THR A 28 1.22 -3.10 4.15
N LEU A 29 1.60 -1.83 4.26
CA LEU A 29 1.55 -1.11 5.53
C LEU A 29 1.13 0.33 5.27
N GLU A 30 0.20 0.82 6.08
CA GLU A 30 -0.34 2.17 5.97
C GLU A 30 -0.30 2.85 7.32
N ASN A 31 -0.30 4.18 7.32
CA ASN A 31 -0.47 4.96 8.53
C ASN A 31 -1.95 4.93 8.93
N ALA A 32 -2.25 4.39 10.11
CA ALA A 32 -3.64 4.18 10.57
C ALA A 32 -4.45 5.48 10.69
N GLN A 33 -3.78 6.60 10.96
CA GLN A 33 -4.45 7.89 11.16
C GLN A 33 -4.75 8.62 9.85
N LYS A 34 -4.07 8.24 8.76
CA LYS A 34 -4.10 8.97 7.49
C LYS A 34 -4.48 8.11 6.30
N ALA A 35 -4.73 6.82 6.51
CA ALA A 35 -5.06 5.88 5.43
C ALA A 35 -6.31 6.33 4.65
N ILE A 36 -6.27 6.11 3.34
CA ILE A 36 -7.39 6.43 2.47
C ILE A 36 -8.57 5.49 2.73
N PRO A 37 -9.81 5.91 2.38
CA PRO A 37 -10.99 5.09 2.63
C PRO A 37 -10.97 3.75 1.87
N VAL A 38 -11.69 2.77 2.38
CA VAL A 38 -12.02 1.54 1.62
C VAL A 38 -12.80 1.91 0.36
N GLY A 39 -12.72 1.07 -0.65
CA GLY A 39 -13.44 1.25 -1.89
C GLY A 39 -12.57 0.99 -3.11
N PHE A 40 -13.05 1.46 -4.26
CA PHE A 40 -12.39 1.25 -5.54
C PHE A 40 -11.57 2.47 -5.94
N TYR A 41 -10.39 2.20 -6.48
CA TYR A 41 -9.44 3.21 -6.94
C TYR A 41 -8.97 2.90 -8.35
N SER A 42 -8.69 3.95 -9.10
CA SER A 42 -7.91 3.85 -10.34
C SER A 42 -6.43 3.93 -10.00
N ILE A 43 -5.60 3.28 -10.79
CA ILE A 43 -4.15 3.32 -10.66
C ILE A 43 -3.55 3.80 -11.98
N LYS A 44 -2.60 4.72 -11.89
CA LYS A 44 -1.82 5.18 -13.05
C LYS A 44 -0.39 5.44 -12.62
N ASN A 45 0.56 4.82 -13.31
CA ASN A 45 1.97 5.15 -13.11
C ASN A 45 2.26 6.55 -13.63
N SER A 46 2.92 7.34 -12.80
CA SER A 46 3.38 8.67 -13.19
C SER A 46 4.58 9.06 -12.34
N ASN A 47 5.33 10.05 -12.80
CA ASN A 47 6.45 10.56 -12.03
C ASN A 47 5.97 11.24 -10.76
N SER A 48 6.60 10.85 -9.64
CA SER A 48 6.39 11.50 -8.36
C SER A 48 7.40 12.63 -8.18
N PRO A 49 6.96 13.88 -8.05
CA PRO A 49 7.89 14.97 -7.76
C PRO A 49 8.64 14.75 -6.44
N LYS A 50 7.95 14.20 -5.44
CA LYS A 50 8.51 13.96 -4.11
C LYS A 50 9.58 12.87 -4.12
N PHE A 51 9.35 11.77 -4.84
CA PHE A 51 10.25 10.62 -4.83
C PHE A 51 11.22 10.58 -6.01
N GLY A 52 11.02 11.42 -7.01
CA GLY A 52 11.90 11.52 -8.16
C GLY A 52 11.90 10.30 -9.08
N ARG A 53 10.82 9.52 -9.09
CA ARG A 53 10.70 8.32 -9.93
C ARG A 53 9.24 8.00 -10.23
N GLU A 54 9.04 7.12 -11.20
CA GLU A 54 7.71 6.64 -11.57
C GLU A 54 7.17 5.71 -10.47
N LEU A 55 5.96 6.00 -9.99
CA LEU A 55 5.26 5.23 -8.97
C LEU A 55 3.78 5.16 -9.29
N PRO A 56 3.08 4.09 -8.84
CA PRO A 56 1.63 4.00 -9.00
C PRO A 56 0.93 5.12 -8.21
N LEU A 57 0.09 5.88 -8.90
CA LEU A 57 -0.76 6.92 -8.31
C LEU A 57 -2.16 6.36 -8.14
N LEU A 58 -2.71 6.46 -6.93
CA LEU A 58 -4.06 5.99 -6.59
C LEU A 58 -5.01 7.19 -6.56
N PHE A 59 -6.18 7.05 -7.20
CA PHE A 59 -7.17 8.11 -7.18
C PHE A 59 -8.59 7.59 -7.38
N SER A 60 -9.55 8.36 -6.88
CA SER A 60 -10.98 8.11 -6.98
C SER A 60 -11.72 9.42 -6.80
N ARG A 61 -13.06 9.37 -6.77
CA ARG A 61 -13.86 10.59 -6.49
C ARG A 61 -13.53 11.18 -5.11
N LYS A 62 -13.31 10.34 -4.10
CA LYS A 62 -13.01 10.77 -2.72
C LYS A 62 -11.55 11.15 -2.52
N VAL A 63 -10.67 10.62 -3.35
CA VAL A 63 -9.22 10.83 -3.25
C VAL A 63 -8.72 11.33 -4.60
N PRO A 64 -8.77 12.65 -4.83
CA PRO A 64 -8.36 13.18 -6.13
C PRO A 64 -6.86 12.95 -6.39
N SER A 65 -6.50 12.81 -7.66
CA SER A 65 -5.12 12.54 -8.07
C SER A 65 -4.13 13.62 -7.57
N SER A 66 -4.61 14.84 -7.38
CA SER A 66 -3.79 15.95 -6.86
C SER A 66 -3.29 15.72 -5.43
N ARG A 67 -3.89 14.80 -4.67
CA ARG A 67 -3.38 14.45 -3.33
C ARG A 67 -2.07 13.68 -3.38
N GLY A 68 -1.72 13.09 -4.52
CA GLY A 68 -0.46 12.38 -4.68
C GLY A 68 -0.35 11.11 -3.85
N VAL A 69 -1.46 10.41 -3.60
CA VAL A 69 -1.44 9.13 -2.88
C VAL A 69 -0.87 8.06 -3.78
N ARG A 70 0.20 7.41 -3.35
CA ARG A 70 0.93 6.44 -4.17
C ARG A 70 1.20 5.14 -3.42
N ILE A 71 1.59 4.13 -4.18
CA ILE A 71 2.21 2.92 -3.66
C ILE A 71 3.71 3.12 -3.75
N HIS A 72 4.42 2.97 -2.63
CA HIS A 72 5.88 3.14 -2.65
C HIS A 72 6.56 2.34 -1.54
N SER A 73 7.88 2.40 -1.49
CA SER A 73 8.68 1.70 -0.47
C SER A 73 8.69 2.45 0.85
N GLY A 74 8.91 1.71 1.92
CA GLY A 74 9.03 2.17 3.29
C GLY A 74 8.94 1.00 4.24
N ASN A 75 9.21 1.20 5.52
CA ASN A 75 9.29 0.11 6.49
C ASN A 75 8.22 0.18 7.58
N THR A 76 7.94 1.38 8.09
CA THR A 76 7.00 1.58 9.19
C THR A 76 6.00 2.68 8.85
N TYR A 77 4.97 2.85 9.69
CA TYR A 77 3.96 3.88 9.49
C TYR A 77 4.53 5.29 9.36
N LYS A 78 5.72 5.53 9.90
CA LYS A 78 6.39 6.84 9.82
C LYS A 78 6.83 7.19 8.40
N ASP A 79 6.97 6.20 7.55
CA ASP A 79 7.36 6.39 6.15
C ASP A 79 6.17 6.71 5.25
N SER A 80 4.96 6.76 5.82
CA SER A 80 3.73 7.02 5.07
C SER A 80 2.91 8.13 5.70
N ALA A 81 2.45 9.07 4.88
CA ALA A 81 1.30 9.89 5.23
C ALA A 81 0.02 9.11 4.86
N ALA A 82 -0.47 9.24 3.64
CA ALA A 82 -1.64 8.50 3.15
C ALA A 82 -1.28 7.38 2.16
N CYS A 83 -0.02 7.26 1.78
CA CYS A 83 0.44 6.29 0.79
C CYS A 83 0.41 4.87 1.31
N VAL A 84 0.36 3.91 0.38
CA VAL A 84 0.43 2.48 0.68
C VAL A 84 1.87 2.03 0.52
N LEU A 85 2.47 1.58 1.61
CA LEU A 85 3.81 0.98 1.58
C LEU A 85 3.69 -0.51 1.24
N VAL A 86 4.64 -1.03 0.48
CA VAL A 86 4.69 -2.45 0.10
C VAL A 86 6.01 -3.08 0.51
N GLY A 87 5.97 -4.38 0.82
CA GLY A 87 7.14 -5.17 1.20
C GLY A 87 6.93 -6.63 0.92
N MET A 88 8.02 -7.38 0.66
CA MET A 88 7.93 -8.81 0.38
C MET A 88 7.82 -9.63 1.66
N SER A 89 8.18 -9.05 2.80
CA SER A 89 8.11 -9.72 4.12
C SER A 89 7.72 -8.71 5.20
N HIS A 90 7.43 -9.22 6.40
CA HIS A 90 7.16 -8.41 7.58
C HIS A 90 7.91 -9.00 8.77
N ASN A 91 8.00 -8.25 9.88
CA ASN A 91 8.57 -8.77 11.11
C ASN A 91 7.73 -9.98 11.61
N SER A 92 8.39 -10.98 12.21
CA SER A 92 7.77 -12.27 12.53
C SER A 92 6.57 -12.17 13.47
N GLU A 93 6.49 -11.12 14.28
CA GLU A 93 5.42 -10.92 15.24
C GLU A 93 4.48 -9.75 14.88
N ALA A 94 4.47 -9.34 13.61
CA ALA A 94 3.71 -8.17 13.16
C ALA A 94 2.21 -8.26 13.46
N TYR A 95 1.65 -9.46 13.54
CA TYR A 95 0.24 -9.67 13.83
C TYR A 95 -0.08 -9.78 15.31
N LYS A 96 0.93 -9.75 16.19
CA LYS A 96 0.70 -9.79 17.65
C LYS A 96 0.38 -8.40 18.19
N ASP A 97 -0.49 -8.36 19.18
CA ASP A 97 -0.79 -7.13 19.89
C ASP A 97 0.44 -6.59 20.61
N GLY A 98 0.59 -5.28 20.62
CA GLY A 98 1.72 -4.60 21.25
C GLY A 98 3.01 -4.60 20.44
N VAL A 99 3.04 -5.25 19.28
CA VAL A 99 4.18 -5.24 18.38
C VAL A 99 3.94 -4.23 17.25
N GLU A 100 4.88 -3.31 17.04
CA GLU A 100 4.79 -2.35 15.93
C GLU A 100 5.11 -3.07 14.62
N PRO A 101 4.17 -3.12 13.66
CA PRO A 101 4.43 -3.77 12.39
C PRO A 101 5.49 -3.04 11.57
N ALA A 102 6.32 -3.82 10.90
CA ALA A 102 7.28 -3.33 9.91
C ALA A 102 7.32 -4.29 8.73
N ILE A 103 7.57 -3.76 7.55
CA ILE A 103 7.72 -4.54 6.32
C ILE A 103 9.12 -4.36 5.77
N PHE A 104 9.59 -5.36 5.02
CA PHE A 104 10.95 -5.44 4.53
C PHE A 104 10.98 -5.82 3.06
N GLU A 105 12.18 -5.72 2.45
CA GLU A 105 12.35 -5.93 1.01
C GLU A 105 11.39 -5.04 0.22
N SER A 106 11.30 -3.81 0.68
CA SER A 106 10.27 -2.87 0.25
C SER A 106 10.56 -2.32 -1.14
N LYS A 107 11.84 -2.11 -1.48
CA LYS A 107 12.21 -1.62 -2.81
C LYS A 107 11.92 -2.64 -3.89
N ASP A 108 12.13 -3.93 -3.60
CA ASP A 108 11.82 -5.01 -4.53
C ASP A 108 10.30 -5.10 -4.75
N ALA A 109 9.52 -4.99 -3.67
CA ALA A 109 8.07 -4.97 -3.77
C ALA A 109 7.58 -3.76 -4.56
N GLU A 110 8.14 -2.58 -4.33
CA GLU A 110 7.80 -1.37 -5.08
C GLU A 110 8.05 -1.55 -6.59
N LYS A 111 9.19 -2.08 -6.96
CA LYS A 111 9.51 -2.33 -8.37
C LYS A 111 8.53 -3.30 -9.01
N MET A 112 8.23 -4.39 -8.32
CA MET A 112 7.30 -5.40 -8.80
C MET A 112 5.91 -4.80 -9.02
N VAL A 113 5.38 -4.09 -8.04
CA VAL A 113 4.04 -3.50 -8.13
C VAL A 113 4.00 -2.43 -9.22
N THR A 114 5.01 -1.56 -9.30
CA THR A 114 5.08 -0.54 -10.36
C THR A 114 5.09 -1.18 -11.75
N MET A 115 5.82 -2.27 -11.91
CA MET A 115 5.84 -3.02 -13.18
C MET A 115 4.47 -3.61 -13.50
N LEU A 116 3.80 -4.22 -12.53
CA LEU A 116 2.47 -4.80 -12.72
C LEU A 116 1.43 -3.74 -13.03
N CYS A 117 1.58 -2.53 -12.53
CA CYS A 117 0.67 -1.41 -12.80
C CYS A 117 0.75 -0.88 -14.23
N ARG A 118 1.65 -1.41 -15.06
CA ARG A 118 1.61 -1.15 -16.51
C ARG A 118 0.41 -1.79 -17.17
N SER A 119 -0.12 -2.86 -16.58
CA SER A 119 -1.29 -3.59 -17.10
C SER A 119 -2.45 -3.67 -16.11
N VAL A 120 -2.20 -3.51 -14.81
CA VAL A 120 -3.24 -3.50 -13.78
C VAL A 120 -3.51 -2.05 -13.37
N ASN A 121 -4.72 -1.58 -13.63
CA ASN A 121 -5.08 -0.18 -13.44
C ASN A 121 -6.21 0.06 -12.43
N ARG A 122 -6.58 -0.97 -11.66
CA ARG A 122 -7.64 -0.88 -10.65
C ARG A 122 -7.23 -1.57 -9.36
N LEU A 123 -7.68 -0.97 -8.25
CA LEU A 123 -7.45 -1.46 -6.89
C LEU A 123 -8.76 -1.42 -6.11
N SER A 124 -9.04 -2.49 -5.39
CA SER A 124 -10.09 -2.52 -4.37
C SER A 124 -9.43 -2.60 -3.00
N ILE A 125 -9.83 -1.74 -2.07
CA ILE A 125 -9.38 -1.80 -0.67
C ILE A 125 -10.54 -2.27 0.19
N VAL A 126 -10.30 -3.35 0.92
CA VAL A 126 -11.28 -3.95 1.84
C VAL A 126 -10.64 -4.17 3.21
N GLU A 127 -11.47 -4.23 4.23
CA GLU A 127 -11.04 -4.48 5.60
C GLU A 127 -11.47 -5.86 6.06
N ASN A 128 -10.58 -6.55 6.78
CA ASN A 128 -10.78 -7.88 7.31
C ASN A 128 -10.51 -7.89 8.83
N PHE A 129 -11.06 -6.91 9.53
CA PHE A 129 -10.94 -6.83 10.99
C PHE A 129 -12.22 -6.26 11.62
#